data_397ea6de5a8def51dce1ca8470259e03
#
_entry.id   397ea6de5a8def51dce1ca8470259e03
#
_cell.length_a   1.000
_cell.length_b   1.000
_cell.length_c   1.000
_cell.angle_alpha   90.00
_cell.angle_beta   90.00
_cell.angle_gamma   90.00
#
_symmetry.space_group_name_H-M   'P 1'
#
loop_
_entity.id
_entity.type
_entity.pdbx_description
1 polymer ?
#
loop_
_entity_poly.entity_id
_entity_poly.type
_entity_poly.pdbx_seq_one_letter_code
_entity_poly.pdbx_strand_id
1 'polypeptide(L)'
;GTNFLMVFFSLTYFMLLPGFVKDVLDAGPDRLGMLISISGIGSLIGSLLVASLPNKRRARVLLYGALMMGIALLGFAASTHYWLSVFLLTFVGFGQAARMSLSNVLIQAYVADEFRGRVMSIYMLEMSILSIALYPISVAADRFGPQWAVGISAACLIVLVVALFNVPAYRRLD
;
A
#
# COMPACT_ATOMS: atom_id res chain seq x y z
N GLY A 1 -6.94 -13.30 4.60
CA GLY A 1 -6.96 -13.29 3.12
C GLY A 1 -6.97 -11.89 2.53
N THR A 2 -7.94 -11.07 2.88
CA THR A 2 -8.13 -9.73 2.28
C THR A 2 -6.98 -8.77 2.60
N ASN A 3 -6.50 -8.78 3.84
CA ASN A 3 -5.36 -7.96 4.25
C ASN A 3 -4.10 -8.34 3.46
N PHE A 4 -3.86 -9.63 3.25
CA PHE A 4 -2.75 -10.12 2.44
C PHE A 4 -2.76 -9.55 1.01
N LEU A 5 -3.90 -9.58 0.34
CA LEU A 5 -4.02 -9.03 -1.01
C LEU A 5 -3.79 -7.52 -1.04
N MET A 6 -4.30 -6.79 -0.04
CA MET A 6 -4.02 -5.36 0.09
C MET A 6 -2.53 -5.09 0.29
N VAL A 7 -1.86 -5.87 1.15
CA VAL A 7 -0.41 -5.76 1.39
C VAL A 7 0.36 -6.08 0.13
N PHE A 8 0.00 -7.17 -0.55
CA PHE A 8 0.64 -7.64 -1.77
C PHE A 8 0.64 -6.56 -2.86
N PHE A 9 -0.53 -6.05 -3.22
CA PHE A 9 -0.63 -5.02 -4.25
C PHE A 9 -0.02 -3.68 -3.82
N SER A 10 -0.06 -3.36 -2.53
CA SER A 10 0.50 -2.10 -2.03
C SER A 10 2.01 -2.10 -1.90
N LEU A 11 2.67 -3.26 -1.72
CA LEU A 11 4.13 -3.34 -1.62
C LEU A 11 4.84 -3.59 -2.96
N THR A 12 4.10 -4.02 -3.98
CA THR A 12 4.66 -4.25 -5.31
C THR A 12 5.43 -3.03 -5.83
N TYR A 13 4.88 -1.81 -5.65
CA TYR A 13 5.54 -0.60 -6.13
C TYR A 13 6.90 -0.36 -5.47
N PHE A 14 7.03 -0.67 -4.18
CA PHE A 14 8.26 -0.39 -3.43
C PHE A 14 9.43 -1.23 -3.96
N MET A 15 9.16 -2.48 -4.33
CA MET A 15 10.16 -3.37 -4.90
C MET A 15 10.55 -3.00 -6.33
N LEU A 16 9.59 -2.46 -7.09
CA LEU A 16 9.81 -2.03 -8.48
C LEU A 16 10.30 -0.59 -8.60
N LEU A 17 10.28 0.17 -7.49
CA LEU A 17 10.65 1.60 -7.48
C LEU A 17 12.05 1.87 -8.03
N PRO A 18 13.11 1.09 -7.70
CA PRO A 18 14.45 1.32 -8.27
C PRO A 18 14.48 1.17 -9.80
N GLY A 19 13.83 0.11 -10.32
CA GLY A 19 13.70 -0.09 -11.77
C GLY A 19 12.88 1.02 -12.43
N PHE A 20 11.77 1.41 -11.82
CA PHE A 20 10.93 2.51 -12.31
C PHE A 20 11.69 3.84 -12.41
N VAL A 21 12.46 4.19 -11.38
CA VAL A 21 13.26 5.42 -11.34
C VAL A 21 14.33 5.42 -12.42
N LYS A 22 14.99 4.28 -12.63
CA LYS A 22 16.04 4.13 -13.65
C LYS A 22 15.48 4.13 -15.06
N ASP A 23 14.47 3.30 -15.31
CA ASP A 23 14.02 2.98 -16.69
C ASP A 23 12.95 3.94 -17.21
N VAL A 24 12.17 4.56 -16.33
CA VAL A 24 11.04 5.42 -16.68
C VAL A 24 11.33 6.89 -16.43
N LEU A 25 11.94 7.21 -15.27
CA LEU A 25 12.22 8.59 -14.89
C LEU A 25 13.63 9.04 -15.31
N ASP A 26 14.43 8.14 -15.86
CA ASP A 26 15.84 8.38 -16.25
C ASP A 26 16.62 9.11 -15.14
N ALA A 27 16.49 8.59 -13.92
CA ALA A 27 16.96 9.27 -12.72
C ALA A 27 17.95 8.40 -11.93
N GLY A 28 18.94 9.05 -11.33
CA GLY A 28 19.98 8.39 -10.55
C GLY A 28 19.53 7.96 -9.15
N PRO A 29 20.43 7.26 -8.41
CA PRO A 29 20.17 6.79 -7.04
C PRO A 29 19.80 7.91 -6.06
N ASP A 30 20.35 9.11 -6.24
CA ASP A 30 20.04 10.27 -5.38
C ASP A 30 18.55 10.65 -5.45
N ARG A 31 17.99 10.61 -6.65
CA ARG A 31 16.56 10.89 -6.88
C ARG A 31 15.67 9.78 -6.35
N LEU A 32 16.14 8.52 -6.38
CA LEU A 32 15.47 7.41 -5.73
C LEU A 32 15.40 7.63 -4.20
N GLY A 33 16.52 8.00 -3.59
CA GLY A 33 16.57 8.32 -2.16
C GLY A 33 15.60 9.44 -1.78
N MET A 34 15.52 10.49 -2.60
CA MET A 34 14.58 11.60 -2.39
C MET A 34 13.11 11.14 -2.47
N LEU A 35 12.74 10.30 -3.44
CA LEU A 35 11.39 9.75 -3.58
C LEU A 35 10.99 8.91 -2.36
N ILE A 36 11.90 8.05 -1.87
CA ILE A 36 11.67 7.24 -0.66
C ILE A 36 11.51 8.14 0.56
N SER A 37 12.36 9.17 0.71
CA SER A 37 12.30 10.12 1.83
C SER A 37 10.99 10.89 1.86
N ILE A 38 10.52 11.36 0.72
CA ILE A 38 9.25 12.10 0.60
C ILE A 38 8.06 11.17 0.87
N SER A 39 8.09 9.94 0.39
CA SER A 39 7.09 8.93 0.75
C SER A 39 7.08 8.68 2.27
N GLY A 40 8.26 8.70 2.93
CA GLY A 40 8.39 8.64 4.38
C GLY A 40 7.71 9.80 5.09
N ILE A 41 7.83 11.03 4.59
CA ILE A 41 7.13 12.20 5.13
C ILE A 41 5.60 12.01 5.01
N GLY A 42 5.12 11.54 3.85
CA GLY A 42 3.72 11.18 3.67
C GLY A 42 3.25 10.14 4.69
N SER A 43 4.08 9.14 4.97
CA SER A 43 3.80 8.11 5.98
C SER A 43 3.73 8.66 7.39
N LEU A 44 4.60 9.59 7.77
CA LEU A 44 4.54 10.28 9.06
C LEU A 44 3.24 11.05 9.23
N ILE A 45 2.87 11.86 8.25
CA ILE A 45 1.61 12.61 8.26
C ILE A 45 0.42 11.65 8.35
N GLY A 46 0.42 10.57 7.57
CA GLY A 46 -0.62 9.56 7.58
C GLY A 46 -0.78 8.89 8.94
N SER A 47 0.31 8.50 9.58
CA SER A 47 0.28 7.87 10.89
C SER A 47 -0.23 8.80 12.00
N LEU A 48 0.19 10.07 11.99
CA LEU A 48 -0.25 11.08 12.94
C LEU A 48 -1.75 11.37 12.79
N LEU A 49 -2.23 11.51 11.56
CA LEU A 49 -3.66 11.70 11.30
C LEU A 49 -4.49 10.50 11.75
N VAL A 50 -4.03 9.28 11.49
CA VAL A 50 -4.71 8.06 11.96
C VAL A 50 -4.73 7.99 13.48
N ALA A 51 -3.64 8.38 14.16
CA ALA A 51 -3.57 8.40 15.62
C ALA A 51 -4.57 9.40 16.25
N SER A 52 -4.87 10.50 15.56
CA SER A 52 -5.84 11.50 16.00
C SER A 52 -7.31 11.12 15.74
N LEU A 53 -7.57 10.06 14.97
CA LEU A 53 -8.93 9.67 14.62
C LEU A 53 -9.65 8.95 15.77
N PRO A 54 -10.93 9.29 16.03
CA PRO A 54 -11.76 8.58 16.98
C PRO A 54 -11.95 7.12 16.55
N ASN A 55 -12.18 6.24 17.54
CA ASN A 55 -12.33 4.79 17.32
C ASN A 55 -13.47 4.41 16.36
N LYS A 56 -14.47 5.27 16.27
CA LYS A 56 -15.60 5.09 15.34
C LYS A 56 -15.17 5.43 13.92
N ARG A 57 -15.53 4.60 12.94
CA ARG A 57 -15.27 4.76 11.49
C ARG A 57 -13.86 4.38 11.01
N ARG A 58 -13.05 3.70 11.83
CA ARG A 58 -11.68 3.29 11.44
C ARG A 58 -11.64 2.40 10.20
N ALA A 59 -12.62 1.50 10.05
CA ALA A 59 -12.70 0.63 8.89
C ALA A 59 -12.92 1.41 7.58
N ARG A 60 -13.77 2.45 7.60
CA ARG A 60 -13.98 3.31 6.42
C ARG A 60 -12.75 4.12 6.08
N VAL A 61 -12.07 4.68 7.08
CA VAL A 61 -10.82 5.43 6.85
C VAL A 61 -9.74 4.55 6.25
N LEU A 62 -9.64 3.28 6.68
CA LEU A 62 -8.75 2.30 6.08
C LEU A 62 -9.06 2.10 4.58
N LEU A 63 -10.34 1.90 4.23
CA LEU A 63 -10.74 1.70 2.84
C LEU A 63 -10.51 2.94 1.98
N TYR A 64 -10.84 4.14 2.48
CA TYR A 64 -10.57 5.40 1.77
C TYR A 64 -9.05 5.63 1.60
N GLY A 65 -8.24 5.36 2.62
CA GLY A 65 -6.79 5.44 2.55
C GLY A 65 -6.20 4.48 1.52
N ALA A 66 -6.69 3.24 1.48
CA ALA A 66 -6.28 2.25 0.49
C ALA A 66 -6.73 2.61 -0.93
N LEU A 67 -7.93 3.19 -1.10
CA LEU A 67 -8.43 3.67 -2.39
C LEU A 67 -7.58 4.84 -2.90
N MET A 68 -7.31 5.82 -2.04
CA MET A 68 -6.46 6.97 -2.36
C MET A 68 -5.06 6.51 -2.76
N MET A 69 -4.48 5.54 -2.02
CA MET A 69 -3.20 4.94 -2.36
C MET A 69 -3.22 4.26 -3.73
N GLY A 70 -4.28 3.48 -4.03
CA GLY A 70 -4.43 2.83 -5.33
C GLY A 70 -4.50 3.83 -6.49
N ILE A 71 -5.26 4.91 -6.33
CA ILE A 71 -5.36 5.98 -7.33
C ILE A 71 -4.02 6.69 -7.52
N ALA A 72 -3.32 6.99 -6.42
CA ALA A 72 -2.00 7.61 -6.46
C ALA A 72 -0.97 6.69 -7.15
N LEU A 73 -1.01 5.38 -6.90
CA LEU A 73 -0.15 4.39 -7.58
C LEU A 73 -0.46 4.27 -9.07
N LEU A 74 -1.73 4.33 -9.48
CA LEU A 74 -2.08 4.37 -10.91
C LEU A 74 -1.53 5.63 -11.59
N GLY A 75 -1.71 6.79 -10.95
CA GLY A 75 -1.13 8.03 -11.44
C GLY A 75 0.39 7.96 -11.53
N PHE A 76 1.04 7.35 -10.54
CA PHE A 76 2.49 7.13 -10.52
C PHE A 76 2.94 6.21 -11.67
N ALA A 77 2.24 5.11 -11.91
CA ALA A 77 2.54 4.19 -13.02
C ALA A 77 2.42 4.86 -14.40
N ALA A 78 1.47 5.79 -14.55
CA ALA A 78 1.29 6.57 -15.77
C ALA A 78 2.23 7.78 -15.88
N SER A 79 2.92 8.15 -14.81
CA SER A 79 3.75 9.35 -14.76
C SER A 79 5.11 9.10 -15.40
N THR A 80 5.53 10.02 -16.26
CA THR A 80 6.88 10.12 -16.83
C THR A 80 7.65 11.34 -16.26
N HIS A 81 6.99 12.16 -15.43
CA HIS A 81 7.57 13.35 -14.86
C HIS A 81 7.96 13.13 -13.39
N TYR A 82 9.23 13.39 -13.08
CA TYR A 82 9.78 13.20 -11.74
C TYR A 82 8.99 13.95 -10.64
N TRP A 83 8.67 15.21 -10.82
CA TRP A 83 7.96 16.01 -9.82
C TRP A 83 6.52 15.55 -9.57
N LEU A 84 5.85 15.06 -10.62
CA LEU A 84 4.53 14.45 -10.47
C LEU A 84 4.63 13.14 -9.68
N SER A 85 5.65 12.33 -9.94
CA SER A 85 5.95 11.10 -9.20
C SER A 85 6.22 11.38 -7.72
N VAL A 86 6.98 12.44 -7.40
CA VAL A 86 7.24 12.92 -6.03
C VAL A 86 5.91 13.23 -5.31
N PHE A 87 5.04 14.01 -5.95
CA PHE A 87 3.74 14.37 -5.38
C PHE A 87 2.86 13.14 -5.12
N LEU A 88 2.75 12.25 -6.10
CA LEU A 88 1.94 11.05 -6.00
C LEU A 88 2.47 10.07 -4.94
N LEU A 89 3.79 9.91 -4.82
CA LEU A 89 4.39 9.05 -3.80
C LEU A 89 4.18 9.56 -2.37
N THR A 90 3.98 10.86 -2.17
CA THR A 90 3.57 11.40 -0.87
C THR A 90 2.23 10.80 -0.43
N PHE A 91 1.25 10.74 -1.33
CA PHE A 91 -0.06 10.13 -1.06
C PHE A 91 0.02 8.61 -0.92
N VAL A 92 0.91 7.96 -1.66
CA VAL A 92 1.17 6.52 -1.50
C VAL A 92 1.70 6.24 -0.10
N GLY A 93 2.69 7.00 0.37
CA GLY A 93 3.23 6.88 1.73
C GLY A 93 2.17 7.12 2.80
N PHE A 94 1.35 8.16 2.64
CA PHE A 94 0.22 8.45 3.53
C PHE A 94 -0.75 7.27 3.62
N GLY A 95 -1.22 6.75 2.48
CA GLY A 95 -2.13 5.60 2.44
C GLY A 95 -1.53 4.33 3.01
N GLN A 96 -0.24 4.09 2.77
CA GLN A 96 0.51 2.97 3.32
C GLN A 96 0.53 2.98 4.85
N ALA A 97 0.89 4.12 5.45
CA ALA A 97 0.93 4.27 6.90
C ALA A 97 -0.47 4.14 7.53
N ALA A 98 -1.47 4.78 6.92
CA ALA A 98 -2.86 4.69 7.37
C ALA A 98 -3.33 3.22 7.37
N ARG A 99 -3.05 2.49 6.29
CA ARG A 99 -3.40 1.06 6.17
C ARG A 99 -2.69 0.22 7.24
N MET A 100 -1.37 0.37 7.41
CA MET A 100 -0.61 -0.40 8.40
C MET A 100 -1.08 -0.13 9.83
N SER A 101 -1.23 1.13 10.20
CA SER A 101 -1.68 1.53 11.54
C SER A 101 -3.08 1.02 11.83
N LEU A 102 -4.03 1.21 10.90
CA LEU A 102 -5.41 0.79 11.10
C LEU A 102 -5.56 -0.73 11.09
N SER A 103 -4.82 -1.46 10.25
CA SER A 103 -4.81 -2.92 10.27
C SER A 103 -4.36 -3.46 11.63
N ASN A 104 -3.27 -2.93 12.18
CA ASN A 104 -2.78 -3.32 13.51
C ASN A 104 -3.80 -3.00 14.61
N VAL A 105 -4.41 -1.82 14.59
CA VAL A 105 -5.41 -1.42 15.58
C VAL A 105 -6.65 -2.29 15.48
N LEU A 106 -7.14 -2.61 14.29
CA LEU A 106 -8.31 -3.48 14.10
C LEU A 106 -8.02 -4.90 14.58
N ILE A 107 -6.84 -5.46 14.30
CA ILE A 107 -6.45 -6.77 14.82
C ILE A 107 -6.47 -6.76 16.35
N GLN A 108 -5.88 -5.74 16.98
CA GLN A 108 -5.83 -5.63 18.43
C GLN A 108 -7.21 -5.41 19.08
N ALA A 109 -8.11 -4.71 18.40
CA ALA A 109 -9.44 -4.37 18.93
C ALA A 109 -10.45 -5.53 18.82
N TYR A 110 -10.37 -6.33 17.74
CA TYR A 110 -11.38 -7.35 17.44
C TYR A 110 -10.92 -8.78 17.70
N VAL A 111 -9.64 -9.02 17.99
CA VAL A 111 -9.11 -10.35 18.31
C VAL A 111 -9.07 -10.55 19.81
N ALA A 112 -9.72 -11.61 20.30
CA ALA A 112 -9.66 -12.01 21.71
C ALA A 112 -8.22 -12.28 22.14
N ASP A 113 -7.88 -11.93 23.38
CA ASP A 113 -6.51 -12.01 23.91
C ASP A 113 -5.86 -13.38 23.73
N GLU A 114 -6.65 -14.45 23.86
CA GLU A 114 -6.21 -15.85 23.68
C GLU A 114 -5.68 -16.13 22.26
N PHE A 115 -6.24 -15.47 21.24
CA PHE A 115 -5.90 -15.69 19.83
C PHE A 115 -4.97 -14.61 19.27
N ARG A 116 -4.68 -13.54 20.02
CA ARG A 116 -3.87 -12.41 19.56
C ARG A 116 -2.50 -12.84 19.06
N GLY A 117 -1.81 -13.71 19.79
CA GLY A 117 -0.50 -14.24 19.38
C GLY A 117 -0.56 -15.02 18.07
N ARG A 118 -1.57 -15.88 17.90
CA ARG A 118 -1.75 -16.68 16.67
C ARG A 118 -2.07 -15.79 15.46
N VAL A 119 -2.93 -14.79 15.64
CA VAL A 119 -3.27 -13.85 14.55
C VAL A 119 -2.08 -12.97 14.18
N MET A 120 -1.29 -12.53 15.17
CA MET A 120 -0.07 -11.77 14.90
C MET A 120 1.01 -12.63 14.21
N SER A 121 1.13 -13.91 14.54
CA SER A 121 2.03 -14.83 13.83
C SER A 121 1.63 -14.99 12.37
N ILE A 122 0.34 -15.13 12.08
CA ILE A 122 -0.17 -15.18 10.69
C ILE A 122 0.11 -13.84 9.97
N TYR A 123 -0.07 -12.71 10.65
CA TYR A 123 0.22 -11.40 10.09
C TYR A 123 1.71 -11.23 9.74
N MET A 124 2.60 -11.72 10.59
CA MET A 124 4.06 -11.73 10.32
C MET A 124 4.42 -12.71 9.20
N LEU A 125 3.75 -13.86 9.14
CA LEU A 125 3.93 -14.84 8.07
C LEU A 125 3.51 -14.28 6.71
N GLU A 126 2.48 -13.43 6.66
CA GLU A 126 2.07 -12.72 5.44
C GLU A 126 3.25 -11.94 4.82
N MET A 127 4.09 -11.30 5.64
CA MET A 127 5.27 -10.55 5.17
C MET A 127 6.33 -11.46 4.53
N SER A 128 6.53 -12.65 5.09
CA SER A 128 7.50 -13.63 4.56
C SER A 128 7.02 -14.24 3.24
N ILE A 129 5.75 -14.61 3.16
CA ILE A 129 5.13 -15.16 1.94
C ILE A 129 5.14 -14.12 0.82
N LEU A 130 4.98 -12.85 1.19
CA LEU A 130 4.96 -11.73 0.25
C LEU A 130 6.26 -11.65 -0.57
N SER A 131 7.41 -11.88 0.05
CA SER A 131 8.71 -11.86 -0.64
C SER A 131 8.78 -12.90 -1.76
N ILE A 132 8.20 -14.08 -1.56
CA ILE A 132 8.13 -15.13 -2.57
C ILE A 132 7.11 -14.76 -3.66
N ALA A 133 5.97 -14.21 -3.26
CA ALA A 133 4.90 -13.84 -4.16
C ALA A 133 5.24 -12.64 -5.06
N LEU A 134 6.20 -11.80 -4.68
CA LEU A 134 6.67 -10.68 -5.49
C LEU A 134 7.64 -11.10 -6.61
N TYR A 135 8.26 -12.28 -6.51
CA TYR A 135 9.19 -12.77 -7.52
C TYR A 135 8.60 -12.82 -8.94
N PRO A 136 7.43 -13.44 -9.20
CA PRO A 136 6.84 -13.44 -10.54
C PRO A 136 6.50 -12.04 -11.06
N ILE A 137 6.18 -11.10 -10.18
CA ILE A 137 5.93 -9.70 -10.56
C ILE A 137 7.21 -9.01 -11.00
N SER A 138 8.33 -9.25 -10.32
CA SER A 138 9.64 -8.74 -10.76
C SER A 138 10.00 -9.27 -12.15
N VAL A 139 9.82 -10.58 -12.40
CA VAL A 139 10.07 -11.17 -13.71
C VAL A 139 9.14 -10.59 -14.79
N ALA A 140 7.89 -10.30 -14.44
CA ALA A 140 6.96 -9.65 -15.36
C ALA A 140 7.37 -8.19 -15.63
N ALA A 141 7.85 -7.46 -14.62
CA ALA A 141 8.34 -6.10 -14.77
C ALA A 141 9.57 -6.02 -15.67
N ASP A 142 10.48 -7.00 -15.60
CA ASP A 142 11.64 -7.09 -16.47
C ASP A 142 11.26 -7.31 -17.94
N ARG A 143 10.14 -8.01 -18.19
CA ARG A 143 9.68 -8.31 -19.57
C ARG A 143 8.77 -7.24 -20.16
N PHE A 144 7.86 -6.70 -19.38
CA PHE A 144 6.79 -5.78 -19.83
C PHE A 144 7.02 -4.34 -19.41
N GLY A 145 8.04 -4.09 -18.60
CA GLY A 145 8.35 -2.80 -18.02
C GLY A 145 7.71 -2.57 -16.64
N PRO A 146 8.37 -1.80 -15.77
CA PRO A 146 7.91 -1.54 -14.41
C PRO A 146 6.59 -0.77 -14.35
N GLN A 147 6.29 0.07 -15.34
CA GLN A 147 5.03 0.83 -15.43
C GLN A 147 3.81 -0.10 -15.47
N TRP A 148 3.85 -1.13 -16.32
CA TRP A 148 2.76 -2.11 -16.45
C TRP A 148 2.57 -2.90 -15.17
N ALA A 149 3.66 -3.36 -14.55
CA ALA A 149 3.59 -4.15 -13.33
C ALA A 149 2.99 -3.34 -12.16
N VAL A 150 3.42 -2.09 -11.96
CA VAL A 150 2.87 -1.18 -10.96
C VAL A 150 1.42 -0.81 -11.29
N GLY A 151 1.12 -0.50 -12.55
CA GLY A 151 -0.23 -0.12 -12.99
C GLY A 151 -1.26 -1.23 -12.79
N ILE A 152 -0.95 -2.47 -13.17
CA ILE A 152 -1.82 -3.63 -12.96
C ILE A 152 -2.02 -3.88 -11.47
N SER A 153 -0.96 -3.83 -10.66
CA SER A 153 -1.07 -4.01 -9.20
C SER A 153 -1.94 -2.93 -8.56
N ALA A 154 -1.81 -1.68 -8.98
CA ALA A 154 -2.63 -0.57 -8.51
C ALA A 154 -4.10 -0.73 -8.93
N ALA A 155 -4.37 -1.16 -10.17
CA ALA A 155 -5.73 -1.44 -10.64
C ALA A 155 -6.37 -2.58 -9.85
N CYS A 156 -5.64 -3.68 -9.61
CA CYS A 156 -6.11 -4.78 -8.78
C CYS A 156 -6.40 -4.33 -7.33
N LEU A 157 -5.56 -3.47 -6.77
CA LEU A 157 -5.79 -2.90 -5.45
C LEU A 157 -7.10 -2.09 -5.40
N ILE A 158 -7.35 -1.24 -6.39
CA ILE A 158 -8.58 -0.44 -6.47
C ILE A 158 -9.81 -1.35 -6.59
N VAL A 159 -9.78 -2.33 -7.49
CA VAL A 159 -10.87 -3.30 -7.66
C VAL A 159 -11.15 -4.03 -6.36
N LEU A 160 -10.10 -4.50 -5.67
CA LEU A 160 -10.22 -5.15 -4.36
C LEU A 160 -10.88 -4.23 -3.34
N VAL A 161 -10.41 -2.98 -3.22
CA VAL A 161 -10.96 -2.02 -2.25
C VAL A 161 -12.41 -1.70 -2.57
N VAL A 162 -12.76 -1.47 -3.84
CA VAL A 162 -14.15 -1.21 -4.27
C VAL A 162 -15.04 -2.43 -3.98
N ALA A 163 -14.55 -3.64 -4.21
CA ALA A 163 -15.28 -4.86 -3.85
C ALA A 163 -15.54 -4.93 -2.33
N LEU A 164 -14.56 -4.54 -1.51
CA LEU A 164 -14.70 -4.51 -0.04
C LEU A 164 -15.71 -3.48 0.46
N PHE A 165 -15.88 -2.35 -0.22
CA PHE A 165 -16.94 -1.39 0.10
C PHE A 165 -18.33 -2.01 -0.01
N ASN A 166 -18.52 -3.01 -0.87
CA ASN A 166 -19.77 -3.72 -1.07
C ASN A 166 -19.99 -4.89 -0.09
N VAL A 167 -18.97 -5.28 0.68
CA VAL A 167 -19.07 -6.39 1.64
C VAL A 167 -19.72 -5.89 2.94
N PRO A 168 -20.87 -6.47 3.36
CA PRO A 168 -21.62 -6.04 4.56
C PRO A 168 -20.79 -6.09 5.85
N ALA A 169 -19.79 -6.98 5.92
CA ALA A 169 -18.92 -7.13 7.08
C ALA A 169 -18.12 -5.85 7.40
N TYR A 170 -17.63 -5.14 6.38
CA TYR A 170 -16.91 -3.89 6.57
C TYR A 170 -17.82 -2.70 6.87
N ARG A 171 -19.08 -2.77 6.47
CA ARG A 171 -20.11 -1.75 6.79
C ARG A 171 -20.59 -1.83 8.23
N ARG A 172 -20.43 -2.98 8.89
CA ARG A 172 -20.86 -3.23 10.28
C ARG A 172 -19.77 -2.99 11.32
N LEU A 173 -18.53 -2.69 10.90
CA LEU A 173 -17.40 -2.40 11.79
C LEU A 173 -17.35 -0.94 12.26
N ASP A 174 -18.38 -0.15 11.96
CA ASP A 174 -18.55 1.25 12.38
C ASP A 174 -19.53 1.40 13.53
#